data_b371a4886493c97052145b49848c221c
#
_entry.id   b371a4886493c97052145b49848c221c
#
_cell.length_a   1.000
_cell.length_b   1.000
_cell.length_c   1.000
_cell.angle_alpha   90.00
_cell.angle_beta   90.00
_cell.angle_gamma   90.00
#
_symmetry.space_group_name_H-M   'P 1'
#
loop_
_entity.id
_entity.type
_entity.pdbx_description
1 polymer ?
#
loop_
_entity_poly.entity_id
_entity_poly.type
_entity_poly.pdbx_seq_one_letter_code
_entity_poly.pdbx_strand_id
1 'polypeptide(L)'
;MVLKNTIASLIFAGSLALAGSTVAQSQKPISFSPQSCKSTLETLVKSGITAGLQHDSLLTVGVIPQKAHIVSHITGGNDVVTTCADQKPKYATIDNAVEMYVVVEALQFGKKVYFTDAPCINVKGKRKRDIVKPWPSEEKPEVKWFKVEALENEYRYVSKRNPITYKETQWQNGWKTSADVHPTSFEDKFPIEPTGFGVMRYKVVVDINETELESPGSESIKHGAISTKVHQVSFRPNTGSWVDYLFELFNTPYIWGSNTSQIDGLIGSDCADFATYGWRRAGHKNPYTWSYGLRKKQHTERIVKISFDVDDQERLLDSQKKLIPYGTDEKTVTEGDIIFFPRHIAVLYKDNGNGYLDCSDLVLHTLFHEPTIVPLCEAFGMPDEVLRWKELLRSK
;
A
#
# COMPACT_ATOMS: atom_id res chain seq x y z
N MET A 1 -13.67 22.50 -13.40
CA MET A 1 -14.89 23.31 -13.66
C MET A 1 -14.52 24.74 -14.12
N VAL A 2 -13.55 25.40 -13.51
CA VAL A 2 -13.11 26.77 -13.84
C VAL A 2 -12.46 26.84 -15.23
N LEU A 3 -11.59 25.91 -15.61
CA LEU A 3 -10.90 25.91 -16.92
C LEU A 3 -11.83 25.76 -18.12
N LYS A 4 -12.90 24.97 -18.00
CA LYS A 4 -13.92 24.86 -19.06
C LYS A 4 -14.66 26.18 -19.32
N ASN A 5 -14.90 26.94 -18.25
CA ASN A 5 -15.59 28.22 -18.38
C ASN A 5 -14.66 29.30 -18.95
N THR A 6 -13.34 29.26 -18.65
CA THR A 6 -12.38 30.22 -19.17
C THR A 6 -12.16 30.05 -20.69
N ILE A 7 -12.02 28.82 -21.17
CA ILE A 7 -11.88 28.53 -22.61
C ILE A 7 -13.15 28.91 -23.37
N ALA A 8 -14.34 28.60 -22.81
CA ALA A 8 -15.60 29.02 -23.43
C ALA A 8 -15.74 30.54 -23.51
N SER A 9 -15.29 31.28 -22.48
CA SER A 9 -15.31 32.74 -22.46
C SER A 9 -14.34 33.36 -23.47
N LEU A 10 -13.16 32.80 -23.67
CA LEU A 10 -12.21 33.29 -24.69
C LEU A 10 -12.71 33.08 -26.11
N ILE A 11 -13.35 31.96 -26.40
CA ILE A 11 -13.94 31.68 -27.72
C ILE A 11 -15.12 32.64 -27.99
N PHE A 12 -15.90 32.96 -26.94
CA PHE A 12 -17.03 33.87 -27.07
C PHE A 12 -16.57 35.34 -27.29
N ALA A 13 -15.51 35.77 -26.59
CA ALA A 13 -14.93 37.10 -26.78
C ALA A 13 -14.29 37.29 -28.16
N GLY A 14 -13.64 36.26 -28.68
CA GLY A 14 -13.08 36.28 -30.06
C GLY A 14 -14.15 36.36 -31.15
N SER A 15 -15.31 35.75 -30.94
CA SER A 15 -16.44 35.80 -31.86
C SER A 15 -17.17 37.16 -31.86
N LEU A 16 -17.21 37.86 -30.73
CA LEU A 16 -17.83 39.20 -30.67
C LEU A 16 -16.98 40.30 -31.33
N ALA A 17 -15.63 40.13 -31.34
CA ALA A 17 -14.73 41.09 -31.99
C ALA A 17 -14.83 41.10 -33.51
N LEU A 18 -15.36 40.06 -34.14
CA LEU A 18 -15.56 39.93 -35.55
C LEU A 18 -17.00 40.31 -36.01
N ALA A 19 -17.93 40.57 -35.09
CA ALA A 19 -19.34 40.85 -35.40
C ALA A 19 -19.70 42.35 -35.22
N GLY A 20 -18.75 43.26 -35.30
CA GLY A 20 -18.95 44.71 -35.22
C GLY A 20 -19.42 45.27 -36.56
N SER A 21 -20.66 45.15 -36.88
CA SER A 21 -21.62 46.08 -37.52
C SER A 21 -22.79 45.35 -38.16
N THR A 22 -23.96 45.83 -37.81
CA THR A 22 -25.32 45.73 -38.41
C THR A 22 -26.28 44.64 -37.95
N VAL A 23 -27.38 45.17 -37.36
CA VAL A 23 -28.79 44.69 -37.38
C VAL A 23 -29.17 43.48 -36.52
N ALA A 24 -29.99 43.80 -35.52
CA ALA A 24 -30.70 42.83 -34.68
C ALA A 24 -31.73 42.02 -35.53
N GLN A 25 -31.46 40.75 -35.74
CA GLN A 25 -32.44 39.73 -36.05
C GLN A 25 -32.26 38.54 -35.08
N SER A 26 -33.41 38.05 -34.61
CA SER A 26 -33.51 36.94 -33.65
C SER A 26 -32.86 35.67 -34.25
N GLN A 27 -31.69 35.32 -33.79
CA GLN A 27 -31.05 34.07 -34.18
C GLN A 27 -31.27 33.00 -33.12
N LYS A 28 -31.72 31.81 -33.60
CA LYS A 28 -31.77 30.57 -32.82
C LYS A 28 -30.37 30.21 -32.26
N PRO A 29 -30.25 29.59 -31.10
CA PRO A 29 -28.96 29.18 -30.59
C PRO A 29 -28.27 28.20 -31.54
N ILE A 30 -27.07 28.56 -31.97
CA ILE A 30 -26.23 27.70 -32.84
C ILE A 30 -25.65 26.59 -31.98
N SER A 31 -26.06 25.36 -32.22
CA SER A 31 -25.44 24.17 -31.63
C SER A 31 -24.12 23.87 -32.34
N PHE A 32 -22.99 24.03 -31.66
CA PHE A 32 -21.69 23.63 -32.19
C PHE A 32 -21.51 22.14 -31.97
N SER A 33 -21.25 21.39 -33.04
CA SER A 33 -20.82 20.01 -32.96
C SER A 33 -19.35 19.91 -32.52
N PRO A 34 -18.89 18.84 -31.86
CA PRO A 34 -17.48 18.65 -31.50
C PRO A 34 -16.53 18.74 -32.72
N GLN A 35 -17.00 18.47 -33.93
CA GLN A 35 -16.24 18.58 -35.19
C GLN A 35 -16.00 20.02 -35.60
N SER A 36 -16.94 20.95 -35.39
CA SER A 36 -16.75 22.37 -35.74
C SER A 36 -15.71 23.05 -34.85
N CYS A 37 -15.62 22.70 -33.58
CA CYS A 37 -14.57 23.19 -32.67
C CYS A 37 -13.17 22.74 -33.11
N LYS A 38 -13.06 21.53 -33.64
CA LYS A 38 -11.78 20.96 -34.09
C LYS A 38 -11.25 21.67 -35.33
N SER A 39 -12.11 21.97 -36.30
CA SER A 39 -11.73 22.69 -37.54
C SER A 39 -11.33 24.15 -37.26
N THR A 40 -11.98 24.78 -36.27
CA THR A 40 -11.65 26.16 -35.87
C THR A 40 -10.30 26.23 -35.18
N LEU A 41 -9.98 25.28 -34.29
CA LEU A 41 -8.69 25.18 -33.63
C LEU A 41 -7.55 24.89 -34.62
N GLU A 42 -7.76 23.96 -35.54
CA GLU A 42 -6.77 23.65 -36.63
C GLU A 42 -6.54 24.85 -37.57
N THR A 43 -7.55 25.66 -37.78
CA THR A 43 -7.45 26.89 -38.62
C THR A 43 -6.71 28.00 -37.85
N LEU A 44 -6.96 28.18 -36.56
CA LEU A 44 -6.24 29.14 -35.72
C LEU A 44 -4.76 28.82 -35.59
N VAL A 45 -4.42 27.52 -35.47
CA VAL A 45 -3.03 27.07 -35.44
C VAL A 45 -2.32 27.27 -36.79
N LYS A 46 -3.02 27.05 -37.88
CA LYS A 46 -2.48 27.26 -39.23
C LYS A 46 -2.36 28.75 -39.64
N SER A 47 -3.15 29.62 -39.06
CA SER A 47 -3.16 31.05 -39.38
C SER A 47 -2.10 31.90 -38.66
N GLY A 48 -1.24 31.29 -37.86
CA GLY A 48 -0.14 31.99 -37.20
C GLY A 48 -0.57 33.04 -36.17
N ILE A 49 -1.84 33.04 -35.74
CA ILE A 49 -2.37 33.94 -34.66
C ILE A 49 -1.72 33.65 -33.29
N THR A 50 -0.85 32.66 -33.25
CA THR A 50 -0.04 32.31 -32.07
C THR A 50 1.28 33.09 -31.95
N ALA A 51 1.52 34.07 -32.80
CA ALA A 51 2.77 34.86 -32.84
C ALA A 51 3.03 35.77 -31.61
N GLY A 52 2.40 35.54 -30.51
CA GLY A 52 2.64 36.23 -29.22
C GLY A 52 2.71 35.31 -28.01
N LEU A 53 2.49 34.02 -28.20
CA LEU A 53 2.64 33.03 -27.12
C LEU A 53 4.10 32.53 -27.09
N GLN A 54 4.73 32.55 -25.94
CA GLN A 54 6.09 32.00 -25.80
C GLN A 54 6.11 30.55 -26.27
N HIS A 55 7.21 30.12 -26.90
CA HIS A 55 7.38 28.82 -27.56
C HIS A 55 6.99 27.63 -26.66
N ASP A 56 7.19 27.74 -25.36
CA ASP A 56 6.88 26.70 -24.36
C ASP A 56 5.38 26.54 -24.09
N SER A 57 4.59 27.61 -24.20
CA SER A 57 3.13 27.53 -24.02
C SER A 57 2.42 26.91 -25.23
N LEU A 58 3.03 26.90 -26.41
CA LEU A 58 2.48 26.27 -27.62
C LEU A 58 2.53 24.72 -27.58
N LEU A 59 3.55 24.16 -26.97
CA LEU A 59 3.66 22.71 -26.79
C LEU A 59 2.61 22.18 -25.78
N THR A 60 2.20 22.99 -24.82
CA THR A 60 1.19 22.64 -23.83
C THR A 60 -0.25 22.89 -24.26
N VAL A 61 -0.51 23.72 -25.25
CA VAL A 61 -1.88 24.02 -25.73
C VAL A 61 -2.61 22.79 -26.30
N GLY A 62 -1.88 21.78 -26.75
CA GLY A 62 -2.47 20.52 -27.25
C GLY A 62 -2.66 19.44 -26.16
N VAL A 63 -2.15 19.64 -24.95
CA VAL A 63 -2.16 18.65 -23.87
C VAL A 63 -3.04 19.17 -22.73
N ILE A 64 -4.09 18.41 -22.41
CA ILE A 64 -4.98 18.68 -21.29
C ILE A 64 -4.79 17.60 -20.23
N PRO A 65 -4.03 17.86 -19.16
CA PRO A 65 -3.85 16.91 -18.08
C PRO A 65 -5.18 16.57 -17.40
N GLN A 66 -5.39 15.30 -17.04
CA GLN A 66 -6.65 14.81 -16.48
C GLN A 66 -6.50 14.21 -15.09
N LYS A 67 -5.48 13.36 -14.89
CA LYS A 67 -5.26 12.60 -13.66
C LYS A 67 -3.80 12.25 -13.47
N ALA A 68 -3.36 12.21 -12.22
CA ALA A 68 -2.12 11.56 -11.83
C ALA A 68 -2.39 10.14 -11.29
N HIS A 69 -1.46 9.24 -11.56
CA HIS A 69 -1.47 7.85 -11.10
C HIS A 69 -0.07 7.43 -10.68
N ILE A 70 0.01 6.44 -9.80
CA ILE A 70 1.23 5.70 -9.52
C ILE A 70 1.13 4.34 -10.20
N VAL A 71 2.20 3.93 -10.85
CA VAL A 71 2.39 2.55 -11.33
C VAL A 71 3.72 2.03 -10.82
N SER A 72 3.81 0.73 -10.60
CA SER A 72 5.04 0.12 -10.11
C SER A 72 5.28 -1.26 -10.69
N HIS A 73 6.53 -1.71 -10.66
CA HIS A 73 6.91 -3.09 -10.92
C HIS A 73 8.01 -3.53 -9.94
N ILE A 74 8.09 -4.84 -9.72
CA ILE A 74 9.15 -5.44 -8.91
C ILE A 74 10.36 -5.63 -9.81
N THR A 75 11.55 -5.24 -9.32
CA THR A 75 12.83 -5.40 -9.98
C THR A 75 13.77 -6.22 -9.09
N GLY A 76 14.74 -6.92 -9.68
CA GLY A 76 15.64 -7.81 -8.95
C GLY A 76 15.12 -9.25 -8.87
N GLY A 77 15.96 -10.17 -8.38
CA GLY A 77 15.70 -11.60 -8.38
C GLY A 77 16.05 -12.27 -9.72
N ASN A 78 16.01 -13.60 -9.73
CA ASN A 78 16.36 -14.42 -10.91
C ASN A 78 15.31 -14.36 -12.03
N ASP A 79 14.12 -13.85 -11.76
CA ASP A 79 13.04 -13.69 -12.71
C ASP A 79 12.98 -12.25 -13.22
N VAL A 80 13.88 -11.91 -14.16
CA VAL A 80 13.77 -10.69 -14.95
C VAL A 80 12.60 -10.83 -15.93
N VAL A 81 11.40 -10.95 -15.42
CA VAL A 81 10.21 -10.74 -16.24
C VAL A 81 10.03 -9.23 -16.35
N THR A 82 10.35 -8.68 -17.50
CA THR A 82 10.05 -7.30 -17.88
C THR A 82 8.53 -7.09 -17.95
N THR A 83 7.87 -7.16 -16.80
CA THR A 83 6.45 -6.82 -16.69
C THR A 83 6.31 -5.31 -16.75
N CYS A 84 5.36 -4.84 -17.54
CA CYS A 84 5.01 -3.42 -17.52
C CYS A 84 4.55 -3.03 -16.12
N ALA A 85 4.94 -1.83 -15.67
CA ALA A 85 4.47 -1.27 -14.41
C ALA A 85 2.94 -1.14 -14.40
N ASP A 86 2.29 -1.45 -13.27
CA ASP A 86 0.84 -1.39 -13.13
C ASP A 86 0.42 -0.76 -11.78
N GLN A 87 -0.90 -0.54 -11.62
CA GLN A 87 -1.49 0.09 -10.43
C GLN A 87 -1.81 -0.90 -9.30
N LYS A 88 -1.55 -2.20 -9.48
CA LYS A 88 -1.86 -3.21 -8.46
C LYS A 88 -0.91 -3.08 -7.27
N PRO A 89 -1.36 -3.42 -6.06
CA PRO A 89 -0.48 -3.58 -4.91
C PRO A 89 0.71 -4.49 -5.22
N LYS A 90 1.88 -4.16 -4.71
CA LYS A 90 3.08 -4.98 -4.84
C LYS A 90 3.41 -5.63 -3.51
N TYR A 91 3.70 -6.92 -3.58
CA TYR A 91 4.17 -7.74 -2.48
C TYR A 91 5.55 -8.28 -2.89
N ALA A 92 6.58 -7.77 -2.27
CA ALA A 92 7.97 -8.07 -2.60
C ALA A 92 8.67 -8.73 -1.41
N THR A 93 9.76 -9.41 -1.68
CA THR A 93 10.71 -9.82 -0.63
C THR A 93 11.81 -8.79 -0.53
N ILE A 94 12.55 -8.82 0.59
CA ILE A 94 13.66 -7.89 0.82
C ILE A 94 14.76 -7.98 -0.25
N ASP A 95 14.86 -9.11 -0.96
CA ASP A 95 15.83 -9.32 -2.05
C ASP A 95 15.46 -8.56 -3.33
N ASN A 96 14.29 -7.96 -3.37
CA ASN A 96 13.76 -7.25 -4.53
C ASN A 96 13.67 -5.76 -4.25
N ALA A 97 13.74 -4.95 -5.31
CA ALA A 97 13.34 -3.56 -5.27
C ALA A 97 11.98 -3.38 -5.95
N VAL A 98 11.24 -2.35 -5.58
CA VAL A 98 10.01 -1.94 -6.26
C VAL A 98 10.20 -0.54 -6.81
N GLU A 99 10.28 -0.44 -8.13
CA GLU A 99 10.32 0.85 -8.80
C GLU A 99 8.92 1.40 -9.01
N MET A 100 8.73 2.66 -8.65
CA MET A 100 7.47 3.40 -8.79
C MET A 100 7.65 4.56 -9.76
N TYR A 101 6.64 4.80 -10.58
CA TYR A 101 6.62 5.85 -11.58
C TYR A 101 5.32 6.65 -11.48
N VAL A 102 5.45 7.94 -11.75
CA VAL A 102 4.30 8.81 -11.99
C VAL A 102 3.79 8.62 -13.41
N VAL A 103 2.49 8.59 -13.56
CA VAL A 103 1.79 8.61 -14.84
C VAL A 103 0.81 9.76 -14.84
N VAL A 104 0.97 10.68 -15.79
CA VAL A 104 -0.02 11.72 -16.08
C VAL A 104 -0.89 11.26 -17.25
N GLU A 105 -2.16 10.97 -16.96
CA GLU A 105 -3.17 10.73 -18.00
C GLU A 105 -3.62 12.09 -18.55
N ALA A 106 -3.55 12.28 -19.85
CA ALA A 106 -3.92 13.53 -20.51
C ALA A 106 -4.71 13.27 -21.81
N LEU A 107 -5.36 14.31 -22.31
CA LEU A 107 -5.89 14.37 -23.66
C LEU A 107 -4.93 15.18 -24.53
N GLN A 108 -4.44 14.58 -25.61
CA GLN A 108 -3.65 15.25 -26.64
C GLN A 108 -4.40 15.18 -27.95
N PHE A 109 -4.82 16.33 -28.47
CA PHE A 109 -5.69 16.42 -29.65
C PHE A 109 -6.96 15.53 -29.55
N GLY A 110 -7.57 15.50 -28.36
CA GLY A 110 -8.76 14.70 -28.08
C GLY A 110 -8.53 13.20 -27.89
N LYS A 111 -7.29 12.73 -28.02
CA LYS A 111 -6.91 11.34 -27.76
C LYS A 111 -6.27 11.19 -26.38
N LYS A 112 -6.61 10.10 -25.70
CA LYS A 112 -6.00 9.77 -24.42
C LYS A 112 -4.55 9.33 -24.61
N VAL A 113 -3.64 9.98 -23.90
CA VAL A 113 -2.21 9.68 -23.84
C VAL A 113 -1.75 9.58 -22.40
N TYR A 114 -0.61 8.92 -22.18
CA TYR A 114 -0.01 8.76 -20.87
C TYR A 114 1.44 9.24 -20.91
N PHE A 115 1.78 10.19 -20.07
CA PHE A 115 3.15 10.69 -19.92
C PHE A 115 3.77 10.07 -18.68
N THR A 116 4.93 9.44 -18.83
CA THR A 116 5.65 8.77 -17.75
C THR A 116 7.08 8.42 -18.17
N ASP A 117 7.96 8.22 -17.18
CA ASP A 117 9.31 7.66 -17.38
C ASP A 117 9.31 6.12 -17.34
N ALA A 118 8.19 5.48 -17.06
CA ALA A 118 8.10 4.02 -17.11
C ALA A 118 8.28 3.50 -18.55
N PRO A 119 9.09 2.47 -18.79
CA PRO A 119 9.35 1.93 -20.15
C PRO A 119 8.09 1.34 -20.78
N CYS A 120 7.17 0.83 -19.98
CA CYS A 120 5.81 0.47 -20.39
C CYS A 120 4.88 0.42 -19.17
N ILE A 121 3.59 0.64 -19.40
CA ILE A 121 2.57 0.57 -18.35
C ILE A 121 1.44 -0.39 -18.74
N ASN A 122 0.80 -0.96 -17.72
CA ASN A 122 -0.41 -1.75 -17.84
C ASN A 122 -1.53 -1.02 -17.08
N VAL A 123 -2.42 -0.38 -17.83
CA VAL A 123 -3.55 0.36 -17.29
C VAL A 123 -4.84 -0.39 -17.60
N LYS A 124 -5.64 -0.67 -16.58
CA LYS A 124 -6.91 -1.43 -16.69
C LYS A 124 -6.74 -2.79 -17.39
N GLY A 125 -5.65 -3.51 -17.10
CA GLY A 125 -5.37 -4.84 -17.65
C GLY A 125 -4.95 -4.84 -19.12
N LYS A 126 -4.74 -3.66 -19.73
CA LYS A 126 -4.28 -3.53 -21.12
C LYS A 126 -2.90 -2.90 -21.16
N ARG A 127 -1.97 -3.59 -21.86
CA ARG A 127 -0.62 -3.09 -22.10
C ARG A 127 -0.66 -1.85 -23.00
N LYS A 128 0.03 -0.79 -22.56
CA LYS A 128 0.08 0.50 -23.26
C LYS A 128 1.54 0.83 -23.56
N ARG A 129 2.00 0.53 -24.78
CA ARG A 129 3.32 0.91 -25.28
C ARG A 129 3.24 2.12 -26.22
N ASP A 130 2.30 2.09 -27.16
CA ASP A 130 2.26 3.06 -28.25
C ASP A 130 1.75 4.45 -27.84
N ILE A 131 1.11 4.55 -26.68
CA ILE A 131 0.55 5.81 -26.15
C ILE A 131 1.29 6.32 -24.93
N VAL A 132 2.34 5.63 -24.50
CA VAL A 132 3.25 6.07 -23.43
C VAL A 132 4.32 6.95 -24.03
N LYS A 133 4.48 8.13 -23.50
CA LYS A 133 5.42 9.13 -23.96
C LYS A 133 6.16 9.75 -22.81
N PRO A 134 7.42 10.21 -23.00
CA PRO A 134 8.03 11.13 -22.04
C PRO A 134 7.22 12.44 -22.03
N TRP A 135 7.39 13.24 -20.98
CA TRP A 135 6.78 14.58 -20.93
C TRP A 135 7.29 15.41 -22.11
N PRO A 136 6.40 16.19 -22.80
CA PRO A 136 6.72 16.80 -24.09
C PRO A 136 7.63 18.02 -24.03
N SER A 137 8.07 18.49 -22.87
CA SER A 137 9.01 19.59 -22.72
C SER A 137 10.24 19.16 -21.92
N GLU A 138 11.35 19.90 -22.07
CA GLU A 138 12.56 19.67 -21.25
C GLU A 138 12.30 19.98 -19.78
N GLU A 139 11.48 20.98 -19.51
CA GLU A 139 11.05 21.35 -18.18
C GLU A 139 9.87 20.46 -17.75
N LYS A 140 10.17 19.43 -16.97
CA LYS A 140 9.17 18.53 -16.45
C LYS A 140 8.42 19.18 -15.29
N PRO A 141 7.10 18.91 -15.15
CA PRO A 141 6.33 19.30 -13.98
C PRO A 141 6.98 18.81 -12.69
N GLU A 142 6.85 19.59 -11.63
CA GLU A 142 7.26 19.18 -10.31
C GLU A 142 6.38 18.02 -9.83
N VAL A 143 7.01 17.00 -9.26
CA VAL A 143 6.32 15.83 -8.69
C VAL A 143 6.78 15.67 -7.25
N LYS A 144 5.79 15.63 -6.34
CA LYS A 144 5.98 15.38 -4.92
C LYS A 144 5.37 14.04 -4.54
N TRP A 145 6.14 13.20 -3.85
CA TRP A 145 5.69 11.92 -3.32
C TRP A 145 5.38 12.05 -1.84
N PHE A 146 4.30 11.40 -1.42
CA PHE A 146 3.87 11.34 -0.04
C PHE A 146 3.72 9.89 0.39
N LYS A 147 4.17 9.57 1.62
CA LYS A 147 3.78 8.37 2.36
C LYS A 147 2.44 8.63 3.03
N VAL A 148 1.53 7.63 2.98
CA VAL A 148 0.18 7.70 3.55
C VAL A 148 0.08 6.67 4.66
N GLU A 149 0.03 7.13 5.90
CA GLU A 149 0.14 6.32 7.10
C GLU A 149 -1.06 6.54 8.02
N ALA A 150 -1.45 5.50 8.79
CA ALA A 150 -2.42 5.69 9.86
C ALA A 150 -1.88 6.68 10.90
N LEU A 151 -2.74 7.58 11.38
CA LEU A 151 -2.33 8.62 12.36
C LEU A 151 -2.11 8.03 13.74
N GLU A 152 -2.85 6.99 14.11
CA GLU A 152 -2.83 6.34 15.40
C GLU A 152 -2.45 4.86 15.28
N ASN A 153 -1.93 4.29 16.34
CA ASN A 153 -1.45 2.91 16.39
C ASN A 153 -2.57 1.93 16.75
N GLU A 154 -3.66 2.42 17.38
CA GLU A 154 -4.78 1.61 17.83
C GLU A 154 -6.10 2.20 17.37
N TYR A 155 -6.97 1.34 16.86
CA TYR A 155 -8.35 1.64 16.49
C TYR A 155 -9.29 0.55 17.01
N ARG A 156 -10.56 0.92 17.26
CA ARG A 156 -11.61 -0.02 17.70
C ARG A 156 -12.77 -0.03 16.73
N TYR A 157 -13.18 -1.23 16.29
CA TYR A 157 -14.38 -1.42 15.45
C TYR A 157 -14.47 -0.43 14.29
N VAL A 158 -13.44 -0.42 13.45
CA VAL A 158 -13.35 0.49 12.31
C VAL A 158 -14.56 0.35 11.39
N SER A 159 -15.22 1.47 11.11
CA SER A 159 -16.43 1.53 10.30
C SER A 159 -16.57 2.90 9.65
N LYS A 160 -17.62 3.10 8.84
CA LYS A 160 -17.96 4.42 8.30
C LYS A 160 -18.17 5.51 9.36
N ARG A 161 -18.64 5.12 10.57
CA ARG A 161 -18.88 6.06 11.68
C ARG A 161 -17.64 6.28 12.53
N ASN A 162 -16.69 5.37 12.48
CA ASN A 162 -15.42 5.43 13.20
C ASN A 162 -14.31 5.06 12.21
N PRO A 163 -13.92 5.98 11.31
CA PRO A 163 -12.91 5.71 10.30
C PRO A 163 -11.49 5.81 10.87
N ILE A 164 -10.56 5.13 10.23
CA ILE A 164 -9.14 5.35 10.43
C ILE A 164 -8.78 6.72 9.86
N THR A 165 -8.05 7.51 10.62
CA THR A 165 -7.47 8.76 10.19
C THR A 165 -6.09 8.50 9.60
N TYR A 166 -5.82 9.08 8.44
CA TYR A 166 -4.52 8.97 7.77
C TYR A 166 -3.86 10.34 7.64
N LYS A 167 -2.54 10.37 7.70
CA LYS A 167 -1.71 11.52 7.39
C LYS A 167 -0.91 11.28 6.12
N GLU A 168 -0.57 12.37 5.46
CA GLU A 168 0.34 12.40 4.33
C GLU A 168 1.60 13.13 4.73
N THR A 169 2.75 12.49 4.55
CA THR A 169 4.05 13.09 4.84
C THR A 169 4.85 13.11 3.55
N GLN A 170 5.26 14.30 3.12
CA GLN A 170 6.10 14.43 1.93
C GLN A 170 7.43 13.70 2.17
N TRP A 171 7.82 12.90 1.17
CA TRP A 171 8.97 12.01 1.28
C TRP A 171 10.03 12.31 0.21
N GLN A 172 9.66 12.35 -1.05
CA GLN A 172 10.58 12.57 -2.17
C GLN A 172 9.95 13.41 -3.27
N ASN A 173 10.79 13.83 -4.24
CA ASN A 173 10.39 14.47 -5.48
C ASN A 173 10.84 13.65 -6.68
N GLY A 174 10.24 13.89 -7.84
CA GLY A 174 10.65 13.32 -9.13
C GLY A 174 9.67 12.32 -9.75
N TRP A 175 9.88 12.00 -11.00
CA TRP A 175 8.98 11.16 -11.82
C TRP A 175 9.15 9.65 -11.59
N LYS A 176 10.27 9.27 -10.97
CA LYS A 176 10.60 7.88 -10.61
C LYS A 176 11.19 7.85 -9.22
N THR A 177 10.85 6.82 -8.45
CA THR A 177 11.47 6.52 -7.15
C THR A 177 11.45 5.01 -6.88
N SER A 178 12.21 4.57 -5.88
CA SER A 178 12.11 3.22 -5.33
C SER A 178 11.25 3.25 -4.08
N ALA A 179 10.42 2.22 -3.88
CA ALA A 179 9.59 2.14 -2.68
C ALA A 179 10.45 2.01 -1.43
N ASP A 180 10.04 2.73 -0.40
CA ASP A 180 10.61 2.68 0.94
C ASP A 180 9.46 2.55 1.94
N VAL A 181 9.46 1.49 2.74
CA VAL A 181 8.40 1.18 3.69
C VAL A 181 8.71 1.64 5.13
N HIS A 182 9.83 2.34 5.33
CA HIS A 182 10.13 2.90 6.65
C HIS A 182 9.07 3.93 7.04
N PRO A 183 8.43 3.80 8.21
CA PRO A 183 7.45 4.76 8.70
C PRO A 183 8.09 6.13 8.92
N THR A 184 7.34 7.19 8.62
CA THR A 184 7.78 8.57 8.90
C THR A 184 7.45 9.02 10.32
N SER A 185 6.62 8.25 11.04
CA SER A 185 6.04 8.61 12.33
C SER A 185 6.58 7.84 13.52
N PHE A 186 7.34 6.77 13.29
CA PHE A 186 7.67 5.78 14.32
C PHE A 186 9.17 5.48 14.39
N GLU A 187 10.02 6.38 13.91
CA GLU A 187 11.48 6.20 13.83
C GLU A 187 12.14 5.75 15.12
N ASP A 188 11.52 6.05 16.28
CA ASP A 188 12.12 5.74 17.60
C ASP A 188 11.51 4.52 18.32
N LYS A 189 10.53 3.82 17.74
CA LYS A 189 9.72 2.86 18.49
C LYS A 189 10.15 1.40 18.39
N PHE A 190 10.96 1.02 17.43
CA PHE A 190 11.37 -0.38 17.22
C PHE A 190 12.88 -0.56 17.25
N PRO A 191 13.47 -0.76 18.46
CA PRO A 191 14.90 -1.01 18.59
C PRO A 191 15.30 -2.43 18.15
N ILE A 192 14.34 -3.33 17.89
CA ILE A 192 14.62 -4.71 17.50
C ILE A 192 14.41 -4.84 16.00
N GLU A 193 15.53 -5.04 15.27
CA GLU A 193 15.53 -5.36 13.83
C GLU A 193 14.47 -6.43 13.49
N PRO A 194 13.87 -6.39 12.29
CA PRO A 194 14.43 -5.80 11.07
C PRO A 194 13.66 -4.57 10.55
N THR A 195 14.38 -3.55 10.19
CA THR A 195 13.87 -2.41 9.44
C THR A 195 13.67 -2.75 7.96
N GLY A 196 12.73 -2.09 7.29
CA GLY A 196 12.48 -2.27 5.85
C GLY A 196 11.44 -3.31 5.50
N PHE A 197 10.71 -3.85 6.48
CA PHE A 197 9.54 -4.71 6.27
C PHE A 197 8.24 -3.96 6.55
N GLY A 198 7.16 -4.48 5.97
CA GLY A 198 5.83 -3.93 6.18
C GLY A 198 5.23 -3.30 4.95
N VAL A 199 4.12 -2.62 5.14
CA VAL A 199 3.36 -1.97 4.09
C VAL A 199 3.51 -0.45 4.15
N MET A 200 3.62 0.16 2.96
CA MET A 200 3.52 1.61 2.80
C MET A 200 2.57 1.94 1.66
N ARG A 201 1.84 3.02 1.82
CA ARG A 201 0.98 3.58 0.78
C ARG A 201 1.53 4.90 0.31
N TYR A 202 1.25 5.21 -0.96
CA TYR A 202 1.86 6.36 -1.62
C TYR A 202 0.81 7.20 -2.34
N LYS A 203 1.02 8.50 -2.29
CA LYS A 203 0.32 9.50 -3.10
C LYS A 203 1.35 10.32 -3.86
N VAL A 204 0.98 10.80 -5.03
CA VAL A 204 1.74 11.80 -5.77
C VAL A 204 0.90 13.03 -6.05
N VAL A 205 1.55 14.16 -6.01
CA VAL A 205 1.03 15.45 -6.48
C VAL A 205 1.93 15.93 -7.61
N VAL A 206 1.32 16.27 -8.73
CA VAL A 206 2.01 16.78 -9.94
C VAL A 206 1.53 18.18 -10.19
N ASP A 207 2.44 19.14 -10.08
CA ASP A 207 2.16 20.55 -10.35
C ASP A 207 2.43 20.87 -11.83
N ILE A 208 1.37 21.24 -12.56
CA ILE A 208 1.42 21.56 -13.99
C ILE A 208 0.80 22.94 -14.21
N ASN A 209 1.61 23.97 -14.44
CA ASN A 209 1.14 25.30 -14.74
C ASN A 209 0.04 25.77 -13.76
N GLU A 210 0.33 25.80 -12.49
CA GLU A 210 -0.58 26.20 -11.40
C GLU A 210 -1.80 25.28 -11.21
N THR A 211 -1.81 24.10 -11.85
CA THR A 211 -2.84 23.07 -11.67
C THR A 211 -2.24 21.85 -11.01
N GLU A 212 -2.70 21.52 -9.82
CA GLU A 212 -2.31 20.30 -9.13
C GLU A 212 -3.16 19.11 -9.59
N LEU A 213 -2.49 18.02 -9.96
CA LEU A 213 -3.11 16.72 -10.20
C LEU A 213 -2.65 15.76 -9.11
N GLU A 214 -3.59 15.09 -8.47
CA GLU A 214 -3.30 14.17 -7.40
C GLU A 214 -3.68 12.72 -7.75
N SER A 215 -2.88 11.77 -7.30
CA SER A 215 -3.32 10.39 -7.18
C SER A 215 -4.17 10.21 -5.92
N PRO A 216 -4.97 9.11 -5.80
CA PRO A 216 -5.68 8.80 -4.56
C PRO A 216 -4.74 8.75 -3.36
N GLY A 217 -5.13 9.35 -2.23
CA GLY A 217 -4.37 9.47 -0.99
C GLY A 217 -5.24 9.26 0.24
N SER A 218 -4.94 9.97 1.32
CA SER A 218 -5.62 9.89 2.62
C SER A 218 -7.12 10.20 2.58
N GLU A 219 -7.57 10.98 1.60
CA GLU A 219 -8.98 11.30 1.36
C GLU A 219 -9.78 10.12 0.77
N SER A 220 -9.09 9.14 0.21
CA SER A 220 -9.69 7.98 -0.45
C SER A 220 -10.13 6.91 0.55
N ILE A 221 -11.16 7.20 1.34
CA ILE A 221 -11.69 6.30 2.38
C ILE A 221 -12.88 5.48 1.84
N LYS A 222 -12.86 4.17 2.13
CA LYS A 222 -13.95 3.25 1.85
C LYS A 222 -14.24 2.37 3.07
N HIS A 223 -15.50 2.36 3.53
CA HIS A 223 -15.93 1.59 4.72
C HIS A 223 -15.15 1.93 6.01
N GLY A 224 -14.64 3.16 6.13
CA GLY A 224 -13.89 3.61 7.29
C GLY A 224 -12.38 3.37 7.22
N ALA A 225 -11.89 2.83 6.12
CA ALA A 225 -10.46 2.57 5.94
C ALA A 225 -9.99 3.03 4.55
N ILE A 226 -8.69 3.10 4.35
CA ILE A 226 -8.11 3.53 3.08
C ILE A 226 -8.52 2.61 1.93
N SER A 227 -8.82 3.21 0.79
CA SER A 227 -9.26 2.50 -0.40
C SER A 227 -8.10 1.77 -1.08
N THR A 228 -8.38 0.61 -1.67
CA THR A 228 -7.45 -0.12 -2.56
C THR A 228 -7.04 0.65 -3.82
N LYS A 229 -7.58 1.86 -4.03
CA LYS A 229 -7.14 2.76 -5.10
C LYS A 229 -5.84 3.49 -4.75
N VAL A 230 -5.52 3.64 -3.48
CA VAL A 230 -4.25 4.21 -3.02
C VAL A 230 -3.16 3.19 -3.31
N HIS A 231 -2.09 3.63 -3.95
CA HIS A 231 -1.01 2.74 -4.33
C HIS A 231 -0.31 2.16 -3.11
N GLN A 232 -0.06 0.85 -3.11
CA GLN A 232 0.44 0.12 -1.96
C GLN A 232 1.59 -0.80 -2.33
N VAL A 233 2.63 -0.80 -1.50
CA VAL A 233 3.77 -1.72 -1.60
C VAL A 233 3.99 -2.36 -0.23
N SER A 234 4.34 -3.63 -0.20
CA SER A 234 4.69 -4.36 1.02
C SER A 234 5.94 -5.21 0.80
N PHE A 235 6.81 -5.24 1.80
CA PHE A 235 8.02 -6.05 1.83
C PHE A 235 7.99 -7.04 2.99
N ARG A 236 8.56 -8.22 2.76
CA ARG A 236 8.72 -9.29 3.75
C ARG A 236 10.05 -10.01 3.61
N PRO A 237 10.51 -10.76 4.61
CA PRO A 237 11.62 -11.70 4.47
C PRO A 237 11.38 -12.74 3.37
N ASN A 238 12.43 -13.49 3.01
CA ASN A 238 12.39 -14.54 2.01
C ASN A 238 13.06 -15.83 2.54
N THR A 239 12.65 -16.28 3.72
CA THR A 239 13.17 -17.51 4.34
C THR A 239 12.45 -18.76 3.85
N GLY A 240 11.27 -18.60 3.25
CA GLY A 240 10.36 -19.67 2.88
C GLY A 240 9.42 -20.12 4.00
N SER A 241 9.51 -19.49 5.17
CA SER A 241 8.59 -19.71 6.29
C SER A 241 7.25 -19.00 6.06
N TRP A 242 6.16 -19.59 6.58
CA TRP A 242 4.88 -18.90 6.62
C TRP A 242 4.92 -17.63 7.51
N VAL A 243 5.85 -17.58 8.44
CA VAL A 243 6.09 -16.45 9.35
C VAL A 243 6.52 -15.19 8.57
N ASP A 244 7.21 -15.36 7.43
CA ASP A 244 7.61 -14.25 6.56
C ASP A 244 6.42 -13.35 6.19
N TYR A 245 5.24 -13.94 5.98
CA TYR A 245 4.05 -13.18 5.59
C TYR A 245 3.47 -12.31 6.71
N LEU A 246 3.81 -12.55 7.97
CA LEU A 246 3.40 -11.69 9.08
C LEU A 246 4.00 -10.29 8.96
N PHE A 247 5.20 -10.21 8.41
CA PHE A 247 5.90 -8.94 8.19
C PHE A 247 5.19 -8.03 7.18
N GLU A 248 4.36 -8.57 6.28
CA GLU A 248 3.55 -7.74 5.37
C GLU A 248 2.58 -6.82 6.12
N LEU A 249 2.21 -7.14 7.37
CA LEU A 249 1.33 -6.33 8.23
C LEU A 249 2.08 -5.31 9.11
N PHE A 250 3.41 -5.27 9.09
CA PHE A 250 4.15 -4.22 9.77
C PHE A 250 3.77 -2.85 9.20
N ASN A 251 3.87 -1.81 10.00
CA ASN A 251 3.42 -0.45 9.68
C ASN A 251 1.89 -0.33 9.51
N THR A 252 1.12 -1.27 10.04
CA THR A 252 -0.35 -1.16 10.13
C THR A 252 -0.78 -1.02 11.57
N PRO A 253 -1.86 -0.27 11.86
CA PRO A 253 -2.35 -0.13 13.23
C PRO A 253 -2.96 -1.43 13.75
N TYR A 254 -2.98 -1.58 15.07
CA TYR A 254 -3.85 -2.53 15.73
C TYR A 254 -5.33 -2.16 15.54
N ILE A 255 -6.17 -3.12 15.18
CA ILE A 255 -7.61 -2.91 15.03
C ILE A 255 -8.35 -3.92 15.89
N TRP A 256 -8.88 -3.48 17.03
CA TRP A 256 -9.75 -4.32 17.86
C TRP A 256 -10.99 -4.77 17.07
N GLY A 257 -11.16 -6.09 16.93
CA GLY A 257 -12.27 -6.66 16.16
C GLY A 257 -12.12 -6.41 14.67
N SER A 258 -10.92 -6.53 14.16
CA SER A 258 -10.63 -6.52 12.72
C SER A 258 -11.39 -7.62 11.99
N ASN A 259 -11.46 -7.52 10.69
CA ASN A 259 -12.13 -8.49 9.84
C ASN A 259 -11.25 -8.84 8.62
N THR A 260 -11.61 -9.94 7.96
CA THR A 260 -10.85 -10.46 6.82
C THR A 260 -10.54 -9.41 5.75
N SER A 261 -11.47 -8.50 5.43
CA SER A 261 -11.22 -7.49 4.39
C SER A 261 -10.22 -6.41 4.82
N GLN A 262 -10.14 -6.12 6.11
CA GLN A 262 -9.16 -5.18 6.67
C GLN A 262 -7.76 -5.80 6.66
N ILE A 263 -7.67 -7.06 7.00
CA ILE A 263 -6.40 -7.79 7.02
C ILE A 263 -5.89 -8.05 5.61
N ASP A 264 -6.72 -8.61 4.74
CA ASP A 264 -6.35 -8.88 3.35
C ASP A 264 -6.01 -7.59 2.58
N GLY A 265 -6.52 -6.44 3.02
CA GLY A 265 -6.18 -5.11 2.51
C GLY A 265 -4.95 -4.48 3.17
N LEU A 266 -4.27 -5.16 4.09
CA LEU A 266 -3.16 -4.63 4.92
C LEU A 266 -3.54 -3.32 5.63
N ILE A 267 -4.77 -3.23 6.13
CA ILE A 267 -5.27 -2.02 6.81
C ILE A 267 -4.91 -2.04 8.28
N GLY A 268 -4.93 -3.22 8.88
CA GLY A 268 -4.61 -3.48 10.27
C GLY A 268 -5.22 -4.79 10.75
N SER A 269 -4.83 -5.25 11.93
CA SER A 269 -5.24 -6.54 12.47
C SER A 269 -5.34 -6.52 14.00
N ASP A 270 -6.12 -7.45 14.55
CA ASP A 270 -5.94 -7.90 15.94
C ASP A 270 -4.96 -9.08 16.00
N CYS A 271 -4.68 -9.57 17.21
CA CYS A 271 -3.68 -10.62 17.41
C CYS A 271 -4.04 -11.96 16.72
N ALA A 272 -5.31 -12.33 16.71
CA ALA A 272 -5.76 -13.59 16.09
C ALA A 272 -5.75 -13.51 14.56
N ASP A 273 -6.18 -12.38 14.04
CA ASP A 273 -6.16 -12.10 12.62
C ASP A 273 -4.74 -11.99 12.07
N PHE A 274 -3.82 -11.41 12.84
CA PHE A 274 -2.41 -11.33 12.51
C PHE A 274 -1.84 -12.73 12.23
N ALA A 275 -1.94 -13.66 13.19
CA ALA A 275 -1.45 -15.02 13.00
C ALA A 275 -2.16 -15.77 11.85
N THR A 276 -3.49 -15.59 11.74
CA THR A 276 -4.29 -16.21 10.67
C THR A 276 -3.92 -15.67 9.28
N TYR A 277 -3.60 -14.40 9.18
CA TYR A 277 -3.18 -13.77 7.92
C TYR A 277 -1.93 -14.44 7.34
N GLY A 278 -0.84 -14.53 8.10
CA GLY A 278 0.41 -15.14 7.63
C GLY A 278 0.19 -16.57 7.15
N TRP A 279 -0.58 -17.36 7.91
CA TRP A 279 -0.92 -18.73 7.57
C TRP A 279 -1.71 -18.82 6.24
N ARG A 280 -2.71 -17.95 6.06
CA ARG A 280 -3.49 -17.88 4.80
C ARG A 280 -2.65 -17.42 3.62
N ARG A 281 -1.78 -16.45 3.83
CA ARG A 281 -0.88 -15.93 2.78
C ARG A 281 0.12 -16.99 2.29
N ALA A 282 0.52 -17.91 3.15
CA ALA A 282 1.32 -19.06 2.78
C ALA A 282 0.54 -20.14 1.98
N GLY A 283 -0.75 -19.92 1.69
CA GLY A 283 -1.57 -20.80 0.85
C GLY A 283 -2.47 -21.75 1.61
N HIS A 284 -2.49 -21.69 2.93
CA HIS A 284 -3.33 -22.56 3.74
C HIS A 284 -4.75 -22.01 3.88
N LYS A 285 -5.74 -22.90 3.88
CA LYS A 285 -7.14 -22.54 4.09
C LYS A 285 -7.44 -22.46 5.58
N ASN A 286 -7.70 -21.27 6.08
CA ASN A 286 -8.16 -21.08 7.44
C ASN A 286 -9.24 -19.98 7.47
N PRO A 287 -10.45 -20.27 7.97
CA PRO A 287 -11.46 -19.25 8.14
C PRO A 287 -11.03 -18.27 9.23
N TYR A 288 -11.60 -17.06 9.18
CA TYR A 288 -11.50 -16.12 10.29
C TYR A 288 -11.86 -16.81 11.62
N THR A 289 -11.06 -16.57 12.64
CA THR A 289 -11.30 -17.09 13.98
C THR A 289 -10.67 -16.15 15.02
N TRP A 290 -11.26 -16.10 16.20
CA TRP A 290 -10.72 -15.38 17.35
C TRP A 290 -9.71 -16.25 18.11
N SER A 291 -8.96 -15.68 19.05
CA SER A 291 -7.88 -16.37 19.78
C SER A 291 -8.34 -17.70 20.41
N TYR A 292 -9.49 -17.73 21.10
CA TYR A 292 -10.08 -18.98 21.61
C TYR A 292 -10.51 -19.97 20.51
N GLY A 293 -10.85 -19.49 19.33
CA GLY A 293 -11.16 -20.34 18.18
C GLY A 293 -9.95 -21.12 17.72
N LEU A 294 -8.76 -20.51 17.70
CA LEU A 294 -7.50 -21.19 17.43
C LEU A 294 -7.23 -22.31 18.42
N ARG A 295 -7.46 -22.06 19.73
CA ARG A 295 -7.27 -23.03 20.81
C ARG A 295 -8.21 -24.26 20.71
N LYS A 296 -9.38 -24.14 20.09
CA LYS A 296 -10.42 -25.21 19.98
C LYS A 296 -10.03 -26.30 19.00
N LYS A 297 -8.88 -26.87 18.99
CA LYS A 297 -8.45 -28.09 18.28
C LYS A 297 -8.99 -28.30 16.85
N GLN A 298 -9.56 -27.28 16.22
CA GLN A 298 -10.07 -27.39 14.85
C GLN A 298 -8.94 -27.20 13.83
N HIS A 299 -8.11 -26.16 14.01
CA HIS A 299 -7.03 -25.79 13.10
C HIS A 299 -5.64 -25.99 13.70
N THR A 300 -5.54 -25.96 15.05
CA THR A 300 -4.28 -26.13 15.77
C THR A 300 -4.34 -27.33 16.69
N GLU A 301 -3.17 -27.76 17.14
CA GLU A 301 -2.99 -28.76 18.18
C GLU A 301 -2.03 -28.22 19.25
N ARG A 302 -2.31 -28.56 20.50
CA ARG A 302 -1.45 -28.14 21.61
C ARG A 302 -0.21 -29.01 21.67
N ILE A 303 0.95 -28.38 21.55
CA ILE A 303 2.27 -29.03 21.69
C ILE A 303 2.62 -29.19 23.16
N VAL A 304 2.47 -28.10 23.94
CA VAL A 304 2.79 -28.12 25.37
C VAL A 304 1.86 -27.19 26.14
N LYS A 305 1.56 -27.55 27.39
CA LYS A 305 0.93 -26.66 28.36
C LYS A 305 2.03 -26.12 29.28
N ILE A 306 2.10 -24.80 29.39
CA ILE A 306 3.11 -24.09 30.15
C ILE A 306 2.65 -23.95 31.63
N SER A 307 3.57 -24.08 32.57
CA SER A 307 3.43 -23.72 33.96
C SER A 307 3.63 -22.20 34.12
N PHE A 308 3.11 -21.63 35.19
CA PHE A 308 3.38 -20.24 35.57
C PHE A 308 4.76 -20.02 36.22
N ASP A 309 5.61 -21.06 36.24
CA ASP A 309 6.93 -21.00 36.83
C ASP A 309 8.01 -21.01 35.74
N VAL A 310 9.11 -20.36 36.04
CA VAL A 310 10.36 -20.41 35.33
C VAL A 310 11.46 -20.97 36.22
N ASP A 311 12.53 -21.46 35.60
CA ASP A 311 13.71 -21.82 36.39
C ASP A 311 14.63 -20.61 36.66
N ASP A 312 15.77 -20.84 37.27
CA ASP A 312 16.76 -19.78 37.65
C ASP A 312 17.38 -19.07 36.42
N GLN A 313 17.14 -19.58 35.18
CA GLN A 313 17.60 -19.01 33.92
C GLN A 313 16.44 -18.43 33.09
N GLU A 314 15.29 -18.18 33.70
CA GLU A 314 14.07 -17.66 33.04
C GLU A 314 13.52 -18.58 31.93
N ARG A 315 13.92 -19.89 31.93
CA ARG A 315 13.38 -20.86 31.00
C ARG A 315 12.01 -21.34 31.44
N LEU A 316 11.09 -21.46 30.49
CA LEU A 316 9.72 -21.87 30.76
C LEU A 316 9.63 -23.38 31.07
N LEU A 317 8.76 -23.71 31.99
CA LEU A 317 8.51 -25.09 32.41
C LEU A 317 7.15 -25.56 31.91
N ASP A 318 7.06 -26.84 31.53
CA ASP A 318 5.79 -27.48 31.21
C ASP A 318 4.96 -27.74 32.53
N SER A 319 3.75 -28.26 32.32
CA SER A 319 2.85 -28.59 33.47
C SER A 319 3.41 -29.68 34.39
N GLN A 320 4.49 -30.38 34.04
CA GLN A 320 5.21 -31.37 34.82
C GLN A 320 6.52 -30.80 35.41
N LYS A 321 6.75 -29.49 35.32
CA LYS A 321 7.96 -28.79 35.77
C LYS A 321 9.24 -29.21 35.01
N LYS A 322 9.12 -29.62 33.77
CA LYS A 322 10.25 -29.94 32.90
C LYS A 322 10.50 -28.77 31.93
N LEU A 323 11.77 -28.59 31.56
CA LEU A 323 12.14 -27.64 30.53
C LEU A 323 11.46 -27.97 29.19
N ILE A 324 11.05 -26.94 28.48
CA ILE A 324 10.40 -27.06 27.16
C ILE A 324 11.47 -26.93 26.09
N PRO A 325 11.84 -28.03 25.40
CA PRO A 325 12.90 -27.96 24.40
C PRO A 325 12.43 -27.21 23.15
N TYR A 326 13.34 -26.41 22.59
CA TYR A 326 13.20 -25.76 21.29
C TYR A 326 13.96 -26.57 20.23
N GLY A 327 13.37 -26.79 19.06
CA GLY A 327 14.01 -27.56 17.98
C GLY A 327 13.08 -27.89 16.83
N THR A 328 13.51 -28.83 16.00
CA THR A 328 12.79 -29.22 14.77
C THR A 328 11.95 -30.49 14.89
N ASP A 329 12.01 -31.14 16.05
CA ASP A 329 11.24 -32.37 16.28
C ASP A 329 9.75 -32.07 16.56
N GLU A 330 8.87 -33.01 16.29
CA GLU A 330 7.42 -32.83 16.47
C GLU A 330 7.02 -32.49 17.91
N LYS A 331 7.81 -32.91 18.89
CA LYS A 331 7.56 -32.71 20.33
C LYS A 331 8.24 -31.47 20.91
N THR A 332 9.08 -30.80 20.14
CA THR A 332 9.75 -29.57 20.54
C THR A 332 8.96 -28.36 20.04
N VAL A 333 9.06 -27.23 20.71
CA VAL A 333 8.56 -25.96 20.16
C VAL A 333 9.49 -25.47 19.05
N THR A 334 8.97 -24.73 18.09
CA THR A 334 9.74 -24.27 16.94
C THR A 334 9.21 -22.92 16.43
N GLU A 335 9.99 -22.26 15.57
CA GLU A 335 9.53 -21.09 14.83
C GLU A 335 8.15 -21.34 14.16
N GLY A 336 7.28 -20.35 14.26
CA GLY A 336 5.91 -20.43 13.72
C GLY A 336 4.91 -21.10 14.64
N ASP A 337 5.29 -21.60 15.80
CA ASP A 337 4.31 -22.03 16.80
C ASP A 337 3.59 -20.82 17.40
N ILE A 338 2.30 -21.02 17.71
CA ILE A 338 1.46 -19.97 18.29
C ILE A 338 1.58 -20.03 19.81
N ILE A 339 2.03 -18.98 20.42
CA ILE A 339 2.05 -18.80 21.88
C ILE A 339 0.70 -18.25 22.30
N PHE A 340 0.00 -18.98 23.18
CA PHE A 340 -1.30 -18.60 23.66
C PHE A 340 -1.19 -18.04 25.10
N PHE A 341 -1.69 -16.84 25.28
CA PHE A 341 -1.87 -16.17 26.57
C PHE A 341 -3.36 -16.13 26.93
N PRO A 342 -3.76 -15.79 28.18
CA PRO A 342 -5.18 -15.82 28.59
C PRO A 342 -6.15 -15.04 27.70
N ARG A 343 -5.70 -13.97 27.05
CA ARG A 343 -6.51 -13.13 26.15
C ARG A 343 -5.76 -12.65 24.91
N HIS A 344 -4.60 -13.19 24.65
CA HIS A 344 -3.73 -12.76 23.58
C HIS A 344 -3.06 -13.96 22.92
N ILE A 345 -2.55 -13.77 21.71
CA ILE A 345 -1.67 -14.72 21.02
C ILE A 345 -0.51 -13.99 20.39
N ALA A 346 0.62 -14.68 20.32
CA ALA A 346 1.81 -14.30 19.57
C ALA A 346 2.28 -15.46 18.71
N VAL A 347 3.21 -15.23 17.79
CA VAL A 347 3.83 -16.27 16.97
C VAL A 347 5.31 -16.31 17.33
N LEU A 348 5.80 -17.49 17.70
CA LEU A 348 7.21 -17.71 18.01
C LEU A 348 8.06 -17.44 16.77
N TYR A 349 9.04 -16.55 16.91
CA TYR A 349 9.85 -16.10 15.80
C TYR A 349 11.27 -16.65 15.84
N LYS A 350 11.93 -16.56 16.99
CA LYS A 350 13.34 -16.94 17.08
C LYS A 350 13.72 -17.35 18.49
N ASP A 351 14.43 -18.47 18.62
CA ASP A 351 15.13 -18.90 19.83
C ASP A 351 16.34 -18.00 20.10
N ASN A 352 16.62 -17.71 21.35
CA ASN A 352 17.82 -16.96 21.77
C ASN A 352 19.13 -17.76 21.59
N GLY A 353 19.05 -19.03 21.20
CA GLY A 353 20.16 -19.92 20.92
C GLY A 353 20.49 -20.88 22.06
N ASN A 354 19.67 -20.95 23.13
CA ASN A 354 19.92 -21.87 24.25
C ASN A 354 19.21 -23.23 24.10
N GLY A 355 18.34 -23.40 23.10
CA GLY A 355 17.66 -24.66 22.77
C GLY A 355 16.47 -24.99 23.68
N TYR A 356 15.97 -24.02 24.44
CA TYR A 356 14.79 -24.15 25.30
C TYR A 356 13.90 -22.93 25.13
N LEU A 357 12.60 -23.10 25.28
CA LEU A 357 11.67 -21.98 25.30
C LEU A 357 11.86 -21.17 26.59
N ASP A 358 12.15 -19.89 26.44
CA ASP A 358 12.35 -19.00 27.58
C ASP A 358 11.76 -17.59 27.35
N CYS A 359 11.86 -16.75 28.39
CA CYS A 359 11.30 -15.40 28.37
C CYS A 359 11.97 -14.45 27.38
N SER A 360 13.22 -14.73 26.95
CA SER A 360 13.98 -13.89 26.02
C SER A 360 13.86 -14.32 24.55
N ASP A 361 13.20 -15.45 24.28
CA ASP A 361 12.86 -15.83 22.91
C ASP A 361 11.97 -14.77 22.25
N LEU A 362 12.19 -14.55 20.96
CA LEU A 362 11.47 -13.50 20.25
C LEU A 362 10.13 -14.00 19.71
N VAL A 363 9.11 -13.19 19.87
CA VAL A 363 7.77 -13.44 19.30
C VAL A 363 7.31 -12.25 18.45
N LEU A 364 6.50 -12.57 17.46
CA LEU A 364 5.77 -11.61 16.63
C LEU A 364 4.35 -11.46 17.16
N HIS A 365 3.91 -10.24 17.42
CA HIS A 365 2.55 -9.99 17.89
C HIS A 365 2.07 -8.57 17.55
N THR A 366 0.77 -8.33 17.77
CA THR A 366 0.14 -7.01 17.76
C THR A 366 -0.91 -6.97 18.88
N LEU A 367 -0.83 -5.98 19.78
CA LEU A 367 -1.78 -5.77 20.85
C LEU A 367 -1.74 -4.32 21.33
N PHE A 368 -2.77 -3.53 21.00
CA PHE A 368 -2.86 -2.10 21.28
C PHE A 368 -1.76 -1.24 20.65
N HIS A 369 -1.00 -1.83 19.75
CA HIS A 369 0.04 -1.21 18.95
C HIS A 369 0.21 -1.98 17.63
N GLU A 370 0.95 -1.42 16.69
CA GLU A 370 1.32 -2.07 15.43
C GLU A 370 2.05 -3.39 15.64
N PRO A 371 2.06 -4.30 14.65
CA PRO A 371 2.84 -5.53 14.71
C PRO A 371 4.31 -5.26 15.02
N THR A 372 4.85 -6.02 15.97
CA THR A 372 6.22 -5.85 16.46
C THR A 372 6.85 -7.19 16.84
N ILE A 373 8.16 -7.16 17.11
CA ILE A 373 8.95 -8.24 17.66
C ILE A 373 9.37 -7.86 19.08
N VAL A 374 9.08 -8.72 20.04
CA VAL A 374 9.48 -8.50 21.44
C VAL A 374 9.90 -9.81 22.09
N PRO A 375 10.61 -9.79 23.23
CA PRO A 375 10.81 -10.96 24.08
C PRO A 375 9.46 -11.55 24.52
N LEU A 376 9.38 -12.87 24.61
CA LEU A 376 8.14 -13.61 24.84
C LEU A 376 7.38 -13.14 26.08
N CYS A 377 8.07 -12.97 27.22
CA CYS A 377 7.42 -12.57 28.44
C CYS A 377 7.02 -11.08 28.47
N GLU A 378 7.54 -10.26 27.57
CA GLU A 378 7.14 -8.86 27.40
C GLU A 378 5.87 -8.71 26.54
N ALA A 379 5.52 -9.71 25.73
CA ALA A 379 4.37 -9.64 24.83
C ALA A 379 3.03 -9.52 25.59
N PHE A 380 2.80 -10.32 26.61
CA PHE A 380 1.58 -10.28 27.45
C PHE A 380 1.75 -11.01 28.80
N GLY A 381 2.93 -11.01 29.40
CA GLY A 381 3.24 -11.76 30.61
C GLY A 381 3.42 -13.26 30.36
N MET A 382 3.02 -14.11 31.31
CA MET A 382 3.24 -15.56 31.22
C MET A 382 2.27 -16.25 30.24
N PRO A 383 2.76 -17.04 29.29
CA PRO A 383 1.92 -17.80 28.37
C PRO A 383 1.28 -19.03 29.02
N ASP A 384 0.14 -19.48 28.49
CA ASP A 384 -0.59 -20.66 28.95
C ASP A 384 -0.16 -21.95 28.26
N GLU A 385 0.02 -21.87 26.94
CA GLU A 385 0.32 -23.05 26.12
C GLU A 385 0.92 -22.66 24.76
N VAL A 386 1.55 -23.64 24.10
CA VAL A 386 2.01 -23.54 22.71
C VAL A 386 1.13 -24.40 21.84
N LEU A 387 0.67 -23.79 20.73
CA LEU A 387 -0.16 -24.44 19.72
C LEU A 387 0.60 -24.49 18.39
N ARG A 388 0.39 -25.53 17.59
CA ARG A 388 0.91 -25.66 16.22
C ARG A 388 -0.21 -25.87 15.22
N TRP A 389 -0.07 -25.32 14.04
CA TRP A 389 -0.97 -25.59 12.94
C TRP A 389 -0.95 -27.07 12.58
N LYS A 390 -2.13 -27.71 12.51
CA LYS A 390 -2.23 -29.18 12.26
C LYS A 390 -1.64 -29.63 10.94
N GLU A 391 -1.64 -28.73 9.94
CA GLU A 391 -1.08 -29.06 8.63
C GLU A 391 0.44 -29.23 8.71
N LEU A 392 1.13 -28.52 9.61
CA LEU A 392 2.57 -28.71 9.87
C LEU A 392 2.89 -30.05 10.52
N LEU A 393 1.96 -30.65 11.24
CA LEU A 393 2.11 -31.97 11.86
C LEU A 393 1.87 -33.12 10.87
N ARG A 394 1.21 -32.85 9.74
CA ARG A 394 0.85 -33.87 8.72
C ARG A 394 1.82 -33.91 7.55
N SER A 395 2.67 -32.92 7.39
CA SER A 395 3.58 -32.76 6.25
C SER A 395 4.94 -33.42 6.44
N LYS A 396 5.11 -34.15 7.53
CA LYS A 396 6.26 -35.03 7.81
C LYS A 396 5.75 -36.50 7.79
#